data_f7c782fb332d8f645215daae1079690d
#
_entry.id   f7c782fb332d8f645215daae1079690d
#
_cell.length_a   1.000
_cell.length_b   1.000
_cell.length_c   1.000
_cell.angle_alpha   90.00
_cell.angle_beta   90.00
_cell.angle_gamma   90.00
#
_symmetry.space_group_name_H-M   'P 1'
#
loop_
_entity.id
_entity.type
_entity.pdbx_description
1 polymer ?
#
loop_
_entity_poly.entity_id
_entity_poly.type
_entity_poly.pdbx_seq_one_letter_code
_entity_poly.pdbx_strand_id
1 'polypeptide(L)'
;MDFATLHTLGKTELHCHLDGSLSLNCIRQLAQKINQPLPADDNALRKLVQAPENSENLADYLKTFDFIAPLLQTKEALQMAAFDVVAQAARENVRYIEIRFAPVLSTAGDLTLSQATEAVIT
;
A
#
# COMPACT_ATOMS: atom_id res chain seq x y z
N MET A 1 22.64 -1.08 -18.84
CA MET A 1 22.40 0.03 -17.92
C MET A 1 22.29 -0.51 -16.51
N ASP A 2 23.09 0.01 -15.59
CA ASP A 2 23.07 -0.48 -14.21
C ASP A 2 21.96 0.12 -13.37
N PHE A 3 21.76 -0.42 -12.17
CA PHE A 3 20.72 0.03 -11.24
C PHE A 3 20.89 1.50 -10.83
N ALA A 4 22.12 1.94 -10.56
CA ALA A 4 22.40 3.30 -10.16
C ALA A 4 21.98 4.31 -11.24
N THR A 5 22.27 4.02 -12.50
CA THR A 5 21.86 4.83 -13.65
C THR A 5 20.32 4.83 -13.79
N LEU A 6 19.68 3.68 -13.70
CA LEU A 6 18.21 3.57 -13.74
C LEU A 6 17.54 4.37 -12.63
N HIS A 7 18.13 4.37 -11.43
CA HIS A 7 17.59 5.12 -10.31
C HIS A 7 17.61 6.63 -10.55
N THR A 8 18.59 7.17 -11.26
CA THR A 8 18.71 8.61 -11.54
C THR A 8 17.72 9.11 -12.59
N LEU A 9 17.18 8.21 -13.42
CA LEU A 9 16.25 8.59 -14.47
C LEU A 9 14.87 8.94 -13.91
N GLY A 10 14.25 9.97 -14.48
CA GLY A 10 12.83 10.24 -14.25
C GLY A 10 11.98 9.13 -14.84
N LYS A 11 11.02 8.63 -14.06
CA LYS A 11 10.15 7.50 -14.42
C LYS A 11 8.69 7.85 -14.25
N THR A 12 7.83 7.09 -14.90
CA THR A 12 6.38 7.13 -14.68
C THR A 12 5.88 5.77 -14.23
N GLU A 13 4.90 5.77 -13.31
CA GLU A 13 4.19 4.58 -12.86
C GLU A 13 2.72 4.74 -13.20
N LEU A 14 2.21 3.92 -14.10
CA LEU A 14 0.84 4.07 -14.62
C LEU A 14 -0.18 3.13 -13.96
N HIS A 15 0.27 2.22 -13.09
CA HIS A 15 -0.61 1.22 -12.50
C HIS A 15 -0.11 0.79 -11.11
N CYS A 16 -0.32 1.65 -10.13
CA CYS A 16 0.11 1.39 -8.75
C CYS A 16 -1.10 1.20 -7.84
N HIS A 17 -1.27 -0.01 -7.30
CA HIS A 17 -2.31 -0.28 -6.32
C HIS A 17 -1.92 0.28 -4.96
N LEU A 18 -2.79 1.09 -4.36
CA LEU A 18 -2.54 1.70 -3.06
C LEU A 18 -2.31 0.64 -1.97
N ASP A 19 -3.22 -0.32 -1.88
CA ASP A 19 -3.23 -1.37 -0.87
C ASP A 19 -2.11 -2.41 -1.06
N GLY A 20 -1.58 -2.53 -2.27
CA GLY A 20 -0.48 -3.44 -2.58
C GLY A 20 0.91 -2.81 -2.53
N SER A 21 1.02 -1.52 -2.22
CA SER A 21 2.28 -0.77 -2.38
C SER A 21 2.79 -0.12 -1.10
N LEU A 22 2.20 -0.41 0.06
CA LEU A 22 2.60 0.17 1.34
C LEU A 22 3.98 -0.34 1.78
N SER A 23 4.80 0.56 2.33
CA SER A 23 6.04 0.16 2.98
C SER A 23 5.76 -0.62 4.26
N LEU A 24 6.71 -1.45 4.68
CA LEU A 24 6.59 -2.18 5.95
C LEU A 24 6.43 -1.24 7.14
N ASN A 25 7.13 -0.11 7.13
CA ASN A 25 7.03 0.90 8.18
C ASN A 25 5.61 1.48 8.26
N CYS A 26 5.01 1.82 7.13
CA CYS A 26 3.63 2.30 7.06
C CYS A 26 2.65 1.25 7.59
N ILE A 27 2.80 0.00 7.18
CA ILE A 27 1.98 -1.12 7.66
C ILE A 27 2.06 -1.25 9.17
N ARG A 28 3.27 -1.15 9.75
CA ARG A 28 3.46 -1.23 11.21
C ARG A 28 2.77 -0.07 11.93
N GLN A 29 2.87 1.14 11.41
CA GLN A 29 2.20 2.29 12.01
C GLN A 29 0.67 2.18 11.95
N LEU A 30 0.13 1.73 10.82
CA LEU A 30 -1.31 1.52 10.65
C LEU A 30 -1.83 0.42 11.59
N ALA A 31 -1.12 -0.70 11.68
CA ALA A 31 -1.48 -1.80 12.56
C ALA A 31 -1.46 -1.38 14.04
N GLN A 32 -0.50 -0.56 14.44
CA GLN A 32 -0.44 -0.03 15.80
C GLN A 32 -1.66 0.80 16.15
N LYS A 33 -2.18 1.59 15.21
CA LYS A 33 -3.37 2.42 15.44
C LYS A 33 -4.64 1.62 15.74
N ILE A 34 -4.72 0.38 15.24
CA ILE A 34 -5.87 -0.51 15.48
C ILE A 34 -5.52 -1.66 16.43
N ASN A 35 -4.36 -1.60 17.07
CA ASN A 35 -3.85 -2.64 17.98
C ASN A 35 -3.76 -4.03 17.32
N GLN A 36 -3.45 -4.07 16.04
CA GLN A 36 -3.25 -5.31 15.30
C GLN A 36 -1.83 -5.83 15.52
N PRO A 37 -1.67 -7.04 16.12
CA PRO A 37 -0.33 -7.59 16.32
C PRO A 37 0.31 -7.98 14.98
N LEU A 38 1.60 -7.69 14.85
CA LEU A 38 2.41 -8.03 13.69
C LEU A 38 3.67 -8.76 14.12
N PRO A 39 4.25 -9.61 13.23
CA PRO A 39 5.57 -10.17 13.47
C PRO A 39 6.60 -9.06 13.64
N ALA A 40 7.48 -9.19 14.65
CA ALA A 40 8.56 -8.24 14.86
C ALA A 40 9.62 -8.31 13.75
N ASP A 41 9.82 -9.48 13.17
CA ASP A 41 10.74 -9.70 12.06
C ASP A 41 10.17 -9.21 10.74
N ASP A 42 10.91 -8.37 10.00
CA ASP A 42 10.48 -7.83 8.71
C ASP A 42 10.30 -8.90 7.64
N ASN A 43 11.11 -9.96 7.66
CA ASN A 43 10.96 -11.06 6.70
C ASN A 43 9.65 -11.82 6.92
N ALA A 44 9.26 -12.03 8.18
CA ALA A 44 7.97 -12.65 8.52
C ALA A 44 6.80 -11.75 8.09
N LEU A 45 6.92 -10.44 8.29
CA LEU A 45 5.89 -9.49 7.86
C LEU A 45 5.77 -9.47 6.32
N ARG A 46 6.89 -9.46 5.60
CA ARG A 46 6.87 -9.52 4.12
C ARG A 46 6.10 -10.72 3.59
N LYS A 47 6.25 -11.88 4.22
CA LYS A 47 5.51 -13.08 3.82
C LYS A 47 4.00 -12.95 3.96
N LEU A 48 3.53 -12.10 4.85
CA LEU A 48 2.10 -11.84 5.03
C LEU A 48 1.54 -10.84 4.01
N VAL A 49 2.37 -9.87 3.59
CA VAL A 49 1.89 -8.73 2.80
C VAL A 49 2.35 -8.73 1.34
N GLN A 50 3.30 -9.58 0.99
CA GLN A 50 3.78 -9.72 -0.40
C GLN A 50 3.32 -11.04 -0.99
N ALA A 51 2.96 -11.00 -2.28
CA ALA A 51 2.64 -12.21 -3.02
C ALA A 51 3.88 -13.13 -3.06
N PRO A 52 3.74 -14.44 -2.80
CA PRO A 52 4.84 -15.38 -2.96
C PRO A 52 5.34 -15.38 -4.40
N GLU A 53 6.66 -15.51 -4.59
CA GLU A 53 7.24 -15.62 -5.94
C GLU A 53 6.66 -16.80 -6.74
N ASN A 54 6.24 -17.84 -6.03
CA ASN A 54 5.68 -19.06 -6.59
C ASN A 54 4.16 -19.15 -6.39
N SER A 55 3.43 -18.02 -6.48
CA SER A 55 1.97 -18.04 -6.40
C SER A 55 1.37 -18.89 -7.53
N GLU A 56 0.69 -19.97 -7.17
CA GLU A 56 0.12 -20.91 -8.14
C GLU A 56 -1.20 -20.42 -8.72
N ASN A 57 -1.90 -19.50 -8.01
CA ASN A 57 -3.18 -19.01 -8.46
C ASN A 57 -3.48 -17.59 -7.90
N LEU A 58 -4.49 -16.94 -8.47
CA LEU A 58 -4.91 -15.60 -8.08
C LEU A 58 -5.41 -15.52 -6.63
N ALA A 59 -6.01 -16.59 -6.11
CA ALA A 59 -6.53 -16.60 -4.74
C ALA A 59 -5.41 -16.45 -3.71
N ASP A 60 -4.26 -17.08 -3.93
CA ASP A 60 -3.08 -16.94 -3.05
C ASP A 60 -2.53 -15.51 -3.08
N TYR A 61 -2.50 -14.91 -4.24
CA TYR A 61 -2.12 -13.51 -4.41
C TYR A 61 -3.06 -12.57 -3.64
N LEU A 62 -4.38 -12.79 -3.74
CA LEU A 62 -5.39 -11.91 -3.13
C LEU A 62 -5.43 -12.01 -1.60
N LYS A 63 -4.91 -13.06 -0.99
CA LYS A 63 -4.83 -13.19 0.48
C LYS A 63 -4.02 -12.06 1.13
N THR A 64 -3.03 -11.51 0.42
CA THR A 64 -2.23 -10.39 0.93
C THR A 64 -3.07 -9.13 1.09
N PHE A 65 -4.03 -8.92 0.20
CA PHE A 65 -4.96 -7.78 0.28
C PHE A 65 -5.96 -7.93 1.43
N ASP A 66 -6.40 -9.14 1.74
CA ASP A 66 -7.28 -9.39 2.89
C ASP A 66 -6.61 -9.00 4.21
N PHE A 67 -5.30 -9.13 4.30
CA PHE A 67 -4.54 -8.69 5.47
C PHE A 67 -4.47 -7.16 5.57
N ILE A 68 -4.33 -6.47 4.44
CA ILE A 68 -4.16 -5.01 4.38
C ILE A 68 -5.50 -4.28 4.55
N ALA A 69 -6.59 -4.81 4.02
CA ALA A 69 -7.88 -4.10 4.01
C ALA A 69 -8.33 -3.59 5.39
N PRO A 70 -8.23 -4.35 6.49
CA PRO A 70 -8.61 -3.84 7.82
C PRO A 70 -7.79 -2.64 8.29
N LEU A 71 -6.60 -2.43 7.75
CA LEU A 71 -5.73 -1.31 8.09
C LEU A 71 -6.17 0.01 7.46
N LEU A 72 -6.98 -0.04 6.39
CA LEU A 72 -7.34 1.10 5.54
C LEU A 72 -8.82 1.49 5.69
N GLN A 73 -9.31 1.57 6.93
CA GLN A 73 -10.73 1.84 7.21
C GLN A 73 -11.00 3.22 7.80
N THR A 74 -10.00 4.07 7.93
CA THR A 74 -10.15 5.43 8.45
C THR A 74 -9.56 6.45 7.48
N LYS A 75 -10.03 7.70 7.59
CA LYS A 75 -9.51 8.81 6.80
C LYS A 75 -7.99 8.96 6.99
N GLU A 76 -7.53 8.95 8.23
CA GLU A 76 -6.11 9.09 8.56
C GLU A 76 -5.27 7.94 7.98
N ALA A 77 -5.78 6.72 8.06
CA ALA A 77 -5.08 5.56 7.50
C ALA A 77 -4.92 5.67 5.98
N LEU A 78 -5.97 6.08 5.27
CA LEU A 78 -5.91 6.28 3.82
C LEU A 78 -4.98 7.44 3.44
N GLN A 79 -4.97 8.53 4.21
CA GLN A 79 -4.05 9.64 4.00
C GLN A 79 -2.59 9.20 4.21
N MET A 80 -2.31 8.44 5.27
CA MET A 80 -0.99 7.89 5.54
C MET A 80 -0.53 6.95 4.43
N ALA A 81 -1.41 6.08 3.95
CA ALA A 81 -1.13 5.14 2.88
C ALA A 81 -0.79 5.87 1.58
N ALA A 82 -1.60 6.85 1.20
CA ALA A 82 -1.37 7.64 -0.01
C ALA A 82 -0.04 8.41 0.06
N PHE A 83 0.24 9.04 1.19
CA PHE A 83 1.51 9.74 1.41
C PHE A 83 2.70 8.78 1.31
N ASP A 84 2.61 7.61 1.94
CA ASP A 84 3.68 6.62 1.93
C ASP A 84 4.01 6.14 0.52
N VAL A 85 3.01 5.82 -0.29
CA VAL A 85 3.18 5.35 -1.66
C VAL A 85 3.81 6.44 -2.53
N VAL A 86 3.33 7.67 -2.43
CA VAL A 86 3.90 8.81 -3.19
C VAL A 86 5.34 9.10 -2.74
N ALA A 87 5.62 9.04 -1.44
CA ALA A 87 6.97 9.28 -0.92
C ALA A 87 7.97 8.20 -1.38
N GLN A 88 7.54 6.93 -1.43
CA GLN A 88 8.36 5.86 -2.00
C GLN A 88 8.68 6.12 -3.48
N ALA A 89 7.67 6.46 -4.26
CA ALA A 89 7.81 6.76 -5.68
C ALA A 89 8.77 7.96 -5.91
N ALA A 90 8.64 9.00 -5.10
CA ALA A 90 9.52 10.17 -5.18
C ALA A 90 10.99 9.80 -4.92
N ARG A 91 11.25 8.94 -3.95
CA ARG A 91 12.62 8.46 -3.64
C ARG A 91 13.24 7.67 -4.79
N GLU A 92 12.42 7.04 -5.62
CA GLU A 92 12.84 6.29 -6.79
C GLU A 92 12.88 7.13 -8.08
N ASN A 93 12.76 8.45 -7.98
CA ASN A 93 12.68 9.37 -9.12
C ASN A 93 11.47 9.13 -10.04
N VAL A 94 10.38 8.63 -9.51
CA VAL A 94 9.10 8.61 -10.21
C VAL A 94 8.54 10.03 -10.24
N ARG A 95 8.31 10.56 -11.45
CA ARG A 95 7.86 11.94 -11.67
C ARG A 95 6.36 12.05 -11.89
N TYR A 96 5.73 10.96 -12.25
CA TYR A 96 4.29 10.85 -12.45
C TYR A 96 3.84 9.47 -11.97
N ILE A 97 2.78 9.42 -11.18
CA ILE A 97 2.23 8.17 -10.68
C ILE A 97 0.69 8.19 -10.77
N GLU A 98 0.13 7.09 -11.23
CA GLU A 98 -1.31 6.84 -11.18
C GLU A 98 -1.59 5.78 -10.12
N ILE A 99 -2.15 6.22 -8.99
CA ILE A 99 -2.52 5.33 -7.89
C ILE A 99 -3.98 4.93 -8.08
N ARG A 100 -4.26 3.64 -7.91
CA ARG A 100 -5.62 3.10 -7.96
C ARG A 100 -5.93 2.27 -6.73
N PHE A 101 -7.17 2.32 -6.32
CA PHE A 101 -7.69 1.52 -5.22
C PHE A 101 -9.21 1.38 -5.37
N ALA A 102 -9.81 0.48 -4.59
CA ALA A 102 -11.25 0.29 -4.56
C ALA A 102 -11.83 0.94 -3.30
N PRO A 103 -12.42 2.14 -3.38
CA PRO A 103 -12.95 2.83 -2.20
C PRO A 103 -13.96 2.00 -1.39
N VAL A 104 -14.70 1.12 -2.05
CA VAL A 104 -15.68 0.23 -1.40
C VAL A 104 -15.04 -0.67 -0.35
N LEU A 105 -13.77 -1.05 -0.52
CA LEU A 105 -13.04 -1.89 0.44
C LEU A 105 -12.63 -1.12 1.70
N SER A 106 -12.78 0.19 1.73
CA SER A 106 -12.48 1.06 2.88
C SER A 106 -13.74 1.59 3.56
N THR A 107 -14.88 0.96 3.34
CA THR A 107 -16.16 1.36 3.93
C THR A 107 -16.73 0.39 4.96
N ALA A 108 -15.90 -0.51 5.48
CA ALA A 108 -16.30 -1.44 6.54
C ALA A 108 -16.52 -0.75 7.90
N GLY A 109 -15.90 0.42 8.11
CA GLY A 109 -16.12 1.29 9.27
C GLY A 109 -17.09 2.41 8.96
N ASP A 110 -16.73 3.64 9.33
CA ASP A 110 -17.62 4.82 9.26
C ASP A 110 -17.49 5.63 7.97
N LEU A 111 -16.54 5.29 7.09
CA LEU A 111 -16.33 6.06 5.86
C LEU A 111 -17.37 5.74 4.79
N THR A 112 -17.84 6.78 4.11
CA THR A 112 -18.55 6.65 2.84
C THR A 112 -17.57 6.49 1.67
N LEU A 113 -18.07 6.09 0.51
CA LEU A 113 -17.25 6.00 -0.71
C LEU A 113 -16.58 7.33 -1.05
N SER A 114 -17.32 8.45 -0.95
CA SER A 114 -16.78 9.77 -1.22
C SER A 114 -15.70 10.17 -0.23
N GLN A 115 -15.92 9.92 1.05
CA GLN A 115 -14.92 10.22 2.09
C GLN A 115 -13.64 9.41 1.93
N ALA A 116 -13.76 8.12 1.56
CA ALA A 116 -12.60 7.29 1.28
C ALA A 116 -11.79 7.83 0.09
N THR A 117 -12.46 8.22 -0.98
CA THR A 117 -11.82 8.82 -2.15
C THR A 117 -11.16 10.15 -1.82
N GLU A 118 -11.84 11.04 -1.12
CA GLU A 118 -11.29 12.33 -0.70
C GLU A 118 -10.05 12.17 0.18
N ALA A 119 -10.05 11.20 1.07
CA ALA A 119 -8.91 10.95 1.95
C ALA A 119 -7.62 10.64 1.19
N VAL A 120 -7.72 9.91 0.08
CA VAL A 120 -6.56 9.57 -0.74
C VAL A 120 -6.07 10.76 -1.57
N ILE A 121 -6.99 11.62 -2.03
CA ILE A 121 -6.67 12.78 -2.88
C ILE A 121 -6.04 13.92 -2.06
N THR A 122 -6.49 14.11 -0.85
CA THR A 122 -6.03 15.20 0.03
C THR A 122 -4.83 14.81 0.90
#